data_f0e80400e307df88d74705b111c40f1c
#
_entry.id   f0e80400e307df88d74705b111c40f1c
#
_cell.length_a   1.000
_cell.length_b   1.000
_cell.length_c   1.000
_cell.angle_alpha   90.00
_cell.angle_beta   90.00
_cell.angle_gamma   90.00
#
_symmetry.space_group_name_H-M   'P 1'
#
loop_
_entity.id
_entity.type
_entity.pdbx_description
1 polymer ?
#
loop_
_entity_poly.entity_id
_entity_poly.type
_entity_poly.pdbx_seq_one_letter_code
_entity_poly.pdbx_strand_id
1 'polypeptide(L)'
;MLSRTADNLFWLARYVERAECLARILEVTQRVTTLPLAYVGSTNEWESAIETAGCAAAFANNYPEANEETVIDFLCFSTANPSSIRSCFELARSNARAVRTALTVEMWDAINGTWLELKRFGNGPTSREEFMRFLRWVQENSLRFDGSAYRTMLRNDAYWFSRLGVYIERADNTARILDVKYHLLLPANERVGGPLDYFQWAAILRSVSALTAYHWVYRESVKPWLIADLLILKDEMPRSLASCYSQLVENLDYIARAYGRQGVAQRKARAIRARIENARMEEIFKEGLHEFIDGFINDNNELGAAISEQYLM
;
A
#
# COMPACT_ATOMS: atom_id res chain seq x y z
N MET A 1 17.78 -11.84 -17.38
CA MET A 1 16.60 -11.18 -18.02
C MET A 1 17.01 -9.86 -18.61
N LEU A 2 16.30 -9.35 -19.64
CA LEU A 2 16.51 -7.98 -20.15
C LEU A 2 15.98 -6.98 -19.14
N SER A 3 16.69 -5.85 -18.94
CA SER A 3 16.28 -4.80 -17.98
C SER A 3 14.87 -4.29 -18.23
N ARG A 4 14.47 -4.08 -19.49
CA ARG A 4 13.09 -3.67 -19.84
C ARG A 4 12.02 -4.69 -19.38
N THR A 5 12.32 -5.99 -19.43
CA THR A 5 11.38 -7.01 -18.94
C THR A 5 11.29 -6.98 -17.42
N ALA A 6 12.42 -6.82 -16.73
CA ALA A 6 12.46 -6.67 -15.29
C ALA A 6 11.69 -5.43 -14.84
N ASP A 7 11.89 -4.30 -15.53
CA ASP A 7 11.20 -3.04 -15.28
C ASP A 7 9.68 -3.19 -15.39
N ASN A 8 9.19 -3.75 -16.50
CA ASN A 8 7.75 -3.95 -16.68
C ASN A 8 7.14 -4.89 -15.62
N LEU A 9 7.84 -5.94 -15.19
CA LEU A 9 7.36 -6.85 -14.14
C LEU A 9 7.32 -6.16 -12.76
N PHE A 10 8.36 -5.40 -12.46
CA PHE A 10 8.45 -4.62 -11.21
C PHE A 10 7.33 -3.59 -11.13
N TRP A 11 7.13 -2.78 -12.17
CA TRP A 11 6.07 -1.76 -12.20
C TRP A 11 4.67 -2.34 -12.32
N LEU A 12 4.48 -3.45 -13.05
CA LEU A 12 3.20 -4.17 -13.06
C LEU A 12 2.75 -4.50 -11.64
N ALA A 13 3.63 -5.10 -10.85
CA ALA A 13 3.33 -5.49 -9.49
C ALA A 13 3.10 -4.28 -8.57
N ARG A 14 3.91 -3.21 -8.71
CA ARG A 14 3.73 -1.96 -7.98
C ARG A 14 2.36 -1.32 -8.23
N TYR A 15 1.95 -1.24 -9.50
CA TYR A 15 0.64 -0.63 -9.84
C TYR A 15 -0.54 -1.42 -9.27
N VAL A 16 -0.48 -2.75 -9.25
CA VAL A 16 -1.54 -3.57 -8.64
C VAL A 16 -1.62 -3.34 -7.12
N GLU A 17 -0.49 -3.35 -6.42
CA GLU A 17 -0.43 -3.05 -4.97
C GLU A 17 -0.86 -1.62 -4.66
N ARG A 18 -0.51 -0.64 -5.50
CA ARG A 18 -0.93 0.76 -5.34
C ARG A 18 -2.43 0.93 -5.47
N ALA A 19 -3.05 0.31 -6.47
CA ALA A 19 -4.50 0.32 -6.64
C ALA A 19 -5.21 -0.26 -5.40
N GLU A 20 -4.68 -1.37 -4.87
CA GLU A 20 -5.20 -1.98 -3.64
C GLU A 20 -5.04 -1.04 -2.43
N CYS A 21 -3.89 -0.37 -2.29
CA CYS A 21 -3.66 0.59 -1.20
C CYS A 21 -4.68 1.72 -1.21
N LEU A 22 -4.90 2.34 -2.36
CA LEU A 22 -5.89 3.42 -2.49
C LEU A 22 -7.29 2.93 -2.10
N ALA A 23 -7.67 1.72 -2.52
CA ALA A 23 -8.94 1.13 -2.10
C ALA A 23 -9.01 0.94 -0.57
N ARG A 24 -7.91 0.58 0.08
CA ARG A 24 -7.84 0.42 1.55
C ARG A 24 -7.89 1.77 2.28
N ILE A 25 -7.18 2.79 1.80
CA ILE A 25 -7.23 4.15 2.36
C ILE A 25 -8.67 4.67 2.27
N LEU A 26 -9.30 4.58 1.11
CA LEU A 26 -10.68 5.02 0.89
C LEU A 26 -11.69 4.23 1.73
N GLU A 27 -11.46 2.93 1.97
CA GLU A 27 -12.29 2.13 2.86
C GLU A 27 -12.21 2.63 4.33
N VAL A 28 -11.00 2.98 4.82
CA VAL A 28 -10.84 3.59 6.15
C VAL A 28 -11.59 4.91 6.22
N THR A 29 -11.33 5.80 5.25
CA THR A 29 -11.97 7.11 5.19
C THR A 29 -13.49 6.98 5.23
N GLN A 30 -14.08 6.14 4.38
CA GLN A 30 -15.52 5.91 4.33
C GLN A 30 -16.08 5.33 5.64
N ARG A 31 -15.33 4.50 6.36
CA ARG A 31 -15.73 3.96 7.67
C ARG A 31 -15.71 5.04 8.75
N VAL A 32 -14.71 5.92 8.72
CA VAL A 32 -14.58 7.00 9.71
C VAL A 32 -15.65 8.07 9.51
N THR A 33 -15.95 8.48 8.27
CA THR A 33 -17.00 9.46 7.97
C THR A 33 -18.41 9.00 8.37
N THR A 34 -18.61 7.72 8.65
CA THR A 34 -19.91 7.17 9.07
C THR A 34 -20.07 7.04 10.56
N LEU A 35 -19.09 7.44 11.34
CA LEU A 35 -19.24 7.54 12.78
C LEU A 35 -20.25 8.65 13.13
N PRO A 36 -20.99 8.52 14.26
CA PRO A 36 -21.94 9.55 14.67
C PRO A 36 -21.29 10.93 14.75
N LEU A 37 -22.01 11.99 14.36
CA LEU A 37 -21.56 13.39 14.37
C LEU A 37 -20.95 13.84 15.72
N ALA A 38 -21.35 13.24 16.84
CA ALA A 38 -20.75 13.48 18.15
C ALA A 38 -19.23 13.14 18.19
N TYR A 39 -18.75 12.35 17.25
CA TYR A 39 -17.36 11.90 17.12
C TYR A 39 -16.63 12.47 15.89
N VAL A 40 -17.31 13.30 15.07
CA VAL A 40 -16.69 13.95 13.90
C VAL A 40 -15.82 15.09 14.41
N GLY A 41 -14.52 14.99 14.16
CA GLY A 41 -13.54 16.02 14.49
C GLY A 41 -13.66 17.24 13.60
N SER A 42 -12.81 18.22 13.83
CA SER A 42 -12.68 19.41 12.99
C SER A 42 -11.87 19.15 11.70
N THR A 43 -11.37 17.95 11.52
CA THR A 43 -10.57 17.53 10.35
C THR A 43 -11.46 16.94 9.27
N ASN A 44 -11.16 17.30 8.02
CA ASN A 44 -11.80 16.72 6.85
C ASN A 44 -11.14 15.36 6.55
N GLU A 45 -11.85 14.26 6.79
CA GLU A 45 -11.36 12.89 6.57
C GLU A 45 -11.00 12.64 5.11
N TRP A 46 -11.65 13.31 4.18
CA TRP A 46 -11.34 13.22 2.74
C TRP A 46 -10.02 13.92 2.41
N GLU A 47 -9.72 15.04 3.07
CA GLU A 47 -8.43 15.71 2.99
C GLU A 47 -7.31 14.81 3.55
N SER A 48 -7.55 14.17 4.71
CA SER A 48 -6.63 13.18 5.27
C SER A 48 -6.34 12.01 4.31
N ALA A 49 -7.33 11.58 3.53
CA ALA A 49 -7.13 10.54 2.52
C ALA A 49 -6.17 10.97 1.40
N ILE A 50 -6.27 12.22 0.94
CA ILE A 50 -5.38 12.81 -0.07
C ILE A 50 -3.95 12.95 0.46
N GLU A 51 -3.79 13.45 1.69
CA GLU A 51 -2.48 13.57 2.35
C GLU A 51 -1.82 12.20 2.51
N THR A 52 -2.56 11.22 3.04
CA THR A 52 -2.08 9.84 3.19
C THR A 52 -1.68 9.21 1.86
N ALA A 53 -2.45 9.45 0.79
CA ALA A 53 -2.10 8.99 -0.55
C ALA A 53 -0.86 9.70 -1.13
N GLY A 54 -0.36 10.75 -0.47
CA GLY A 54 0.81 11.52 -0.91
C GLY A 54 0.57 12.31 -2.19
N CYS A 55 -0.66 12.77 -2.43
CA CYS A 55 -1.02 13.43 -3.68
C CYS A 55 -1.73 14.79 -3.50
N ALA A 56 -1.58 15.43 -2.32
CA ALA A 56 -2.21 16.71 -1.99
C ALA A 56 -1.92 17.82 -3.02
N ALA A 57 -0.66 18.00 -3.41
CA ALA A 57 -0.29 19.00 -4.40
C ALA A 57 -0.93 18.74 -5.79
N ALA A 58 -0.96 17.47 -6.23
CA ALA A 58 -1.60 17.11 -7.49
C ALA A 58 -3.12 17.25 -7.42
N PHE A 59 -3.73 16.96 -6.28
CA PHE A 59 -5.16 17.17 -6.06
C PHE A 59 -5.53 18.65 -6.13
N ALA A 60 -4.83 19.52 -5.40
CA ALA A 60 -5.09 20.96 -5.36
C ALA A 60 -4.99 21.64 -6.75
N ASN A 61 -4.21 21.08 -7.66
CA ASN A 61 -4.13 21.57 -9.04
C ASN A 61 -5.35 21.22 -9.91
N ASN A 62 -6.19 20.25 -9.47
CA ASN A 62 -7.30 19.74 -10.26
C ASN A 62 -8.67 20.01 -9.62
N TYR A 63 -8.72 20.16 -8.29
CA TYR A 63 -9.97 20.31 -7.55
C TYR A 63 -9.86 21.41 -6.50
N PRO A 64 -10.91 22.24 -6.33
CA PRO A 64 -10.89 23.38 -5.40
C PRO A 64 -11.06 22.96 -3.94
N GLU A 65 -11.68 21.81 -3.68
CA GLU A 65 -12.07 21.36 -2.35
C GLU A 65 -12.04 19.82 -2.26
N ALA A 66 -11.54 19.31 -1.13
CA ALA A 66 -11.54 17.88 -0.82
C ALA A 66 -12.87 17.50 -0.13
N ASN A 67 -13.73 16.81 -0.87
CA ASN A 67 -14.97 16.22 -0.39
C ASN A 67 -15.13 14.80 -0.95
N GLU A 68 -16.20 14.10 -0.56
CA GLU A 68 -16.44 12.72 -0.98
C GLU A 68 -16.36 12.54 -2.50
N GLU A 69 -17.05 13.37 -3.25
CA GLU A 69 -17.14 13.27 -4.72
C GLU A 69 -15.80 13.53 -5.39
N THR A 70 -15.13 14.65 -5.05
CA THR A 70 -13.86 15.07 -5.67
C THR A 70 -12.72 14.12 -5.34
N VAL A 71 -12.66 13.60 -4.11
CA VAL A 71 -11.61 12.67 -3.68
C VAL A 71 -11.82 11.29 -4.29
N ILE A 72 -13.06 10.79 -4.33
CA ILE A 72 -13.37 9.52 -5.01
C ILE A 72 -13.04 9.61 -6.50
N ASP A 73 -13.43 10.68 -7.18
CA ASP A 73 -13.09 10.86 -8.59
C ASP A 73 -11.57 10.88 -8.78
N PHE A 74 -10.85 11.71 -8.02
CA PHE A 74 -9.40 11.88 -8.17
C PHE A 74 -8.61 10.60 -7.88
N LEU A 75 -8.93 9.89 -6.79
CA LEU A 75 -8.18 8.69 -6.39
C LEU A 75 -8.61 7.43 -7.14
N CYS A 76 -9.85 7.36 -7.64
CA CYS A 76 -10.34 6.17 -8.30
C CYS A 76 -10.34 6.26 -9.82
N PHE A 77 -10.78 7.38 -10.42
CA PHE A 77 -11.19 7.42 -11.82
C PHE A 77 -10.44 8.46 -12.66
N SER A 78 -9.93 9.54 -12.06
CA SER A 78 -9.29 10.62 -12.78
C SER A 78 -8.00 10.18 -13.49
N THR A 79 -7.92 10.47 -14.79
CA THR A 79 -6.69 10.26 -15.58
C THR A 79 -5.64 11.35 -15.35
N ALA A 80 -6.02 12.47 -14.73
CA ALA A 80 -5.08 13.49 -14.30
C ALA A 80 -4.20 13.03 -13.13
N ASN A 81 -4.67 12.00 -12.39
CA ASN A 81 -3.88 11.33 -11.37
C ASN A 81 -3.25 10.04 -11.94
N PRO A 82 -1.93 10.01 -12.21
CA PRO A 82 -1.27 8.82 -12.73
C PRO A 82 -1.26 7.64 -11.72
N SER A 83 -1.56 7.92 -10.45
CA SER A 83 -1.69 6.92 -9.39
C SER A 83 -3.15 6.57 -9.07
N SER A 84 -4.16 7.09 -9.77
CA SER A 84 -5.56 6.66 -9.56
C SER A 84 -5.71 5.15 -9.78
N ILE A 85 -6.71 4.53 -9.14
CA ILE A 85 -7.00 3.10 -9.31
C ILE A 85 -7.13 2.75 -10.80
N ARG A 86 -7.82 3.58 -11.57
CA ARG A 86 -7.97 3.42 -13.02
C ARG A 86 -6.63 3.48 -13.74
N SER A 87 -5.84 4.51 -13.50
CA SER A 87 -4.51 4.68 -14.12
C SER A 87 -3.57 3.53 -13.75
N CYS A 88 -3.59 3.09 -12.48
CA CYS A 88 -2.81 1.96 -12.01
C CYS A 88 -3.15 0.66 -12.77
N PHE A 89 -4.43 0.31 -12.92
CA PHE A 89 -4.80 -0.91 -13.68
C PHE A 89 -4.53 -0.77 -15.18
N GLU A 90 -4.65 0.42 -15.75
CA GLU A 90 -4.28 0.68 -17.14
C GLU A 90 -2.78 0.48 -17.38
N LEU A 91 -1.94 1.07 -16.53
CA LEU A 91 -0.49 0.93 -16.59
C LEU A 91 -0.04 -0.51 -16.29
N ALA A 92 -0.65 -1.15 -15.28
CA ALA A 92 -0.40 -2.56 -14.97
C ALA A 92 -0.69 -3.45 -16.19
N ARG A 93 -1.83 -3.27 -16.86
CA ARG A 93 -2.16 -4.02 -18.07
C ARG A 93 -1.21 -3.71 -19.22
N SER A 94 -0.81 -2.45 -19.40
CA SER A 94 0.17 -2.06 -20.43
C SER A 94 1.51 -2.78 -20.22
N ASN A 95 2.02 -2.78 -18.99
CA ASN A 95 3.23 -3.49 -18.62
C ASN A 95 3.09 -5.01 -18.83
N ALA A 96 1.97 -5.60 -18.40
CA ALA A 96 1.68 -7.01 -18.60
C ALA A 96 1.67 -7.39 -20.08
N ARG A 97 1.11 -6.53 -20.95
CA ARG A 97 1.12 -6.73 -22.40
C ARG A 97 2.53 -6.71 -22.99
N ALA A 98 3.38 -5.79 -22.50
CA ALA A 98 4.78 -5.68 -22.96
C ALA A 98 5.61 -6.93 -22.62
N VAL A 99 5.28 -7.63 -21.54
CA VAL A 99 6.01 -8.83 -21.08
C VAL A 99 5.15 -10.10 -21.10
N ARG A 100 4.20 -10.19 -22.02
CA ARG A 100 3.21 -11.28 -22.10
C ARG A 100 3.83 -12.68 -22.04
N THR A 101 5.02 -12.86 -22.62
CA THR A 101 5.74 -14.14 -22.65
C THR A 101 6.42 -14.51 -21.32
N ALA A 102 6.56 -13.55 -20.41
CA ALA A 102 7.09 -13.78 -19.05
C ALA A 102 6.00 -14.02 -18.01
N LEU A 103 4.72 -13.84 -18.38
CA LEU A 103 3.56 -14.07 -17.50
C LEU A 103 2.92 -15.42 -17.79
N THR A 104 2.32 -15.99 -16.75
CA THR A 104 1.43 -17.15 -16.90
C THR A 104 0.08 -16.71 -17.49
N VAL A 105 -0.71 -17.67 -17.99
CA VAL A 105 -2.04 -17.41 -18.51
C VAL A 105 -2.93 -16.81 -17.43
N GLU A 106 -2.86 -17.35 -16.21
CA GLU A 106 -3.67 -16.93 -15.08
C GLU A 106 -3.37 -15.48 -14.66
N MET A 107 -2.10 -15.06 -14.69
CA MET A 107 -1.72 -13.67 -14.41
C MET A 107 -2.26 -12.71 -15.46
N TRP A 108 -2.12 -13.08 -16.74
CA TRP A 108 -2.66 -12.27 -17.82
C TRP A 108 -4.17 -12.14 -17.74
N ASP A 109 -4.88 -13.25 -17.52
CA ASP A 109 -6.34 -13.27 -17.43
C ASP A 109 -6.82 -12.47 -16.22
N ALA A 110 -6.09 -12.53 -15.10
CA ALA A 110 -6.38 -11.71 -13.93
C ALA A 110 -6.32 -10.22 -14.27
N ILE A 111 -5.19 -9.72 -14.79
CA ILE A 111 -5.02 -8.27 -15.03
C ILE A 111 -5.87 -7.76 -16.20
N ASN A 112 -5.97 -8.53 -17.28
CA ASN A 112 -6.77 -8.14 -18.44
C ASN A 112 -8.28 -8.17 -18.13
N GLY A 113 -8.74 -9.17 -17.38
CA GLY A 113 -10.11 -9.25 -16.89
C GLY A 113 -10.46 -8.06 -15.99
N THR A 114 -9.61 -7.75 -15.02
CA THR A 114 -9.77 -6.59 -14.15
C THR A 114 -9.93 -5.29 -14.95
N TRP A 115 -9.08 -5.06 -15.95
CA TRP A 115 -9.19 -3.87 -16.81
C TRP A 115 -10.50 -3.80 -17.61
N LEU A 116 -10.95 -4.94 -18.15
CA LEU A 116 -12.22 -5.00 -18.90
C LEU A 116 -13.43 -4.76 -18.00
N GLU A 117 -13.39 -5.29 -16.78
CA GLU A 117 -14.46 -5.08 -15.80
C GLU A 117 -14.47 -3.65 -15.25
N LEU A 118 -13.30 -3.05 -15.03
CA LEU A 118 -13.16 -1.66 -14.54
C LEU A 118 -13.92 -0.67 -15.44
N LYS A 119 -13.93 -0.89 -16.75
CA LYS A 119 -14.67 -0.07 -17.71
C LYS A 119 -16.19 -0.06 -17.47
N ARG A 120 -16.74 -1.07 -16.81
CA ARG A 120 -18.18 -1.17 -16.50
C ARG A 120 -18.60 -0.24 -15.35
N PHE A 121 -17.65 0.20 -14.53
CA PHE A 121 -17.93 1.19 -13.48
C PHE A 121 -18.12 2.61 -14.02
N GLY A 122 -17.84 2.85 -15.31
CA GLY A 122 -18.12 4.11 -16.00
C GLY A 122 -17.46 5.31 -15.32
N ASN A 123 -18.30 6.29 -14.93
CA ASN A 123 -17.87 7.52 -14.27
C ASN A 123 -17.84 7.42 -12.73
N GLY A 124 -17.99 6.24 -12.19
CA GLY A 124 -17.90 5.99 -10.76
C GLY A 124 -19.20 5.52 -10.11
N PRO A 125 -19.14 5.18 -8.83
CA PRO A 125 -20.28 4.70 -8.06
C PRO A 125 -21.29 5.84 -7.82
N THR A 126 -22.57 5.51 -7.89
CA THR A 126 -23.68 6.45 -7.68
C THR A 126 -24.24 6.39 -6.25
N SER A 127 -23.80 5.43 -5.47
CA SER A 127 -24.19 5.26 -4.07
C SER A 127 -23.02 4.75 -3.23
N ARG A 128 -23.11 4.98 -1.92
CA ARG A 128 -22.14 4.46 -0.96
C ARG A 128 -21.98 2.93 -1.03
N GLU A 129 -23.07 2.22 -1.20
CA GLU A 129 -23.03 0.76 -1.30
C GLU A 129 -22.26 0.31 -2.56
N GLU A 130 -22.47 0.98 -3.69
CA GLU A 130 -21.71 0.74 -4.93
C GLU A 130 -20.23 1.08 -4.74
N PHE A 131 -19.93 2.17 -4.03
CA PHE A 131 -18.55 2.54 -3.71
C PHE A 131 -17.86 1.46 -2.88
N MET A 132 -18.48 0.97 -1.81
CA MET A 132 -17.91 -0.09 -1.00
C MET A 132 -17.77 -1.42 -1.76
N ARG A 133 -18.68 -1.70 -2.71
CA ARG A 133 -18.54 -2.86 -3.62
C ARG A 133 -17.36 -2.68 -4.57
N PHE A 134 -17.18 -1.47 -5.12
CA PHE A 134 -16.03 -1.14 -5.98
C PHE A 134 -14.71 -1.31 -5.22
N LEU A 135 -14.56 -0.78 -4.01
CA LEU A 135 -13.34 -0.92 -3.21
C LEU A 135 -13.02 -2.41 -2.92
N ARG A 136 -14.01 -3.19 -2.57
CA ARG A 136 -13.86 -4.65 -2.37
C ARG A 136 -13.43 -5.35 -3.66
N TRP A 137 -14.07 -5.02 -4.77
CA TRP A 137 -13.71 -5.55 -6.08
C TRP A 137 -12.25 -5.25 -6.45
N VAL A 138 -11.74 -4.06 -6.16
CA VAL A 138 -10.32 -3.72 -6.36
C VAL A 138 -9.41 -4.65 -5.54
N GLN A 139 -9.71 -4.82 -4.25
CA GLN A 139 -8.94 -5.70 -3.36
C GLN A 139 -8.97 -7.16 -3.83
N GLU A 140 -10.12 -7.69 -4.20
CA GLU A 140 -10.28 -9.06 -4.71
C GLU A 140 -9.48 -9.31 -5.99
N ASN A 141 -9.46 -8.35 -6.92
CA ASN A 141 -8.70 -8.47 -8.16
C ASN A 141 -7.18 -8.37 -7.92
N SER A 142 -6.74 -7.55 -6.96
CA SER A 142 -5.34 -7.53 -6.53
C SER A 142 -4.91 -8.87 -5.93
N LEU A 143 -5.72 -9.43 -5.03
CA LEU A 143 -5.47 -10.76 -4.44
C LEU A 143 -5.48 -11.86 -5.51
N ARG A 144 -6.36 -11.78 -6.50
CA ARG A 144 -6.41 -12.73 -7.62
C ARG A 144 -5.13 -12.68 -8.43
N PHE A 145 -4.61 -11.48 -8.74
CA PHE A 145 -3.35 -11.32 -9.47
C PHE A 145 -2.16 -11.85 -8.67
N ASP A 146 -2.03 -11.45 -7.39
CA ASP A 146 -0.94 -11.89 -6.51
C ASP A 146 -0.97 -13.41 -6.30
N GLY A 147 -2.15 -13.97 -6.05
CA GLY A 147 -2.35 -15.42 -5.93
C GLY A 147 -2.00 -16.19 -7.21
N SER A 148 -2.34 -15.66 -8.37
CA SER A 148 -1.95 -16.23 -9.67
C SER A 148 -0.43 -16.24 -9.81
N ALA A 149 0.23 -15.11 -9.54
CA ALA A 149 1.69 -15.00 -9.60
C ALA A 149 2.36 -15.99 -8.63
N TYR A 150 1.90 -16.02 -7.38
CA TYR A 150 2.45 -16.89 -6.35
C TYR A 150 2.33 -18.39 -6.70
N ARG A 151 1.21 -18.80 -7.30
CA ARG A 151 0.89 -20.22 -7.54
C ARG A 151 1.40 -20.75 -8.88
N THR A 152 1.64 -19.89 -9.86
CA THR A 152 1.90 -20.34 -11.25
C THR A 152 3.21 -19.85 -11.85
N MET A 153 3.86 -18.83 -11.30
CA MET A 153 5.18 -18.40 -11.80
C MET A 153 6.31 -19.34 -11.35
N LEU A 154 7.21 -19.63 -12.29
CA LEU A 154 8.49 -20.24 -11.96
C LEU A 154 9.31 -19.30 -11.06
N ARG A 155 9.98 -19.85 -10.02
CA ARG A 155 10.82 -19.09 -9.08
C ARG A 155 12.18 -18.75 -9.72
N ASN A 156 12.15 -17.81 -10.65
CA ASN A 156 13.31 -17.28 -11.37
C ASN A 156 13.37 -15.75 -11.26
N ASP A 157 14.24 -15.12 -12.02
CA ASP A 157 14.41 -13.66 -12.01
C ASP A 157 13.11 -12.89 -12.33
N ALA A 158 12.24 -13.41 -13.21
CA ALA A 158 10.94 -12.79 -13.49
C ALA A 158 10.04 -12.71 -12.24
N TYR A 159 9.99 -13.81 -11.50
CA TYR A 159 9.28 -13.84 -10.23
C TYR A 159 9.89 -12.88 -9.21
N TRP A 160 11.20 -12.90 -9.04
CA TRP A 160 11.87 -12.08 -8.02
C TRP A 160 11.71 -10.59 -8.31
N PHE A 161 11.81 -10.12 -9.55
CA PHE A 161 11.54 -8.72 -9.91
C PHE A 161 10.08 -8.33 -9.67
N SER A 162 9.12 -9.20 -9.98
CA SER A 162 7.72 -8.97 -9.64
C SER A 162 7.53 -8.86 -8.11
N ARG A 163 8.15 -9.75 -7.31
CA ARG A 163 8.05 -9.70 -5.84
C ARG A 163 8.71 -8.46 -5.24
N LEU A 164 9.81 -7.96 -5.81
CA LEU A 164 10.38 -6.68 -5.39
C LEU A 164 9.37 -5.54 -5.54
N GLY A 165 8.65 -5.49 -6.68
CA GLY A 165 7.59 -4.50 -6.90
C GLY A 165 6.48 -4.60 -5.87
N VAL A 166 6.01 -5.81 -5.56
CA VAL A 166 5.00 -6.04 -4.52
C VAL A 166 5.47 -5.51 -3.16
N TYR A 167 6.62 -5.95 -2.68
CA TYR A 167 7.00 -5.69 -1.29
C TYR A 167 7.46 -4.26 -1.04
N ILE A 168 8.08 -3.59 -2.02
CA ILE A 168 8.44 -2.18 -1.88
C ILE A 168 7.21 -1.28 -1.81
N GLU A 169 6.18 -1.58 -2.62
CA GLU A 169 4.94 -0.83 -2.62
C GLU A 169 4.10 -1.16 -1.37
N ARG A 170 4.07 -2.43 -0.96
CA ARG A 170 3.35 -2.88 0.25
C ARG A 170 3.92 -2.26 1.52
N ALA A 171 5.24 -2.15 1.63
CA ALA A 171 5.90 -1.47 2.74
C ALA A 171 5.53 0.02 2.79
N ASP A 172 5.61 0.73 1.66
CA ASP A 172 5.18 2.12 1.53
C ASP A 172 3.71 2.29 1.95
N ASN A 173 2.84 1.42 1.46
CA ASN A 173 1.42 1.42 1.74
C ASN A 173 1.11 1.22 3.23
N THR A 174 1.79 0.29 3.89
CA THR A 174 1.60 0.04 5.32
C THR A 174 2.07 1.23 6.16
N ALA A 175 3.19 1.83 5.80
CA ALA A 175 3.68 3.05 6.42
C ALA A 175 2.65 4.19 6.31
N ARG A 176 2.15 4.45 5.11
CA ARG A 176 1.12 5.49 4.88
C ARG A 176 -0.18 5.22 5.61
N ILE A 177 -0.66 3.98 5.65
CA ILE A 177 -1.89 3.62 6.38
C ILE A 177 -1.70 3.81 7.90
N LEU A 178 -0.53 3.54 8.45
CA LEU A 178 -0.22 3.87 9.84
C LEU A 178 -0.24 5.38 10.08
N ASP A 179 0.25 6.16 9.12
CA ASP A 179 0.33 7.61 9.21
C ASP A 179 -1.04 8.31 9.08
N VAL A 180 -2.07 7.62 8.55
CA VAL A 180 -3.45 8.14 8.52
C VAL A 180 -3.84 8.70 9.88
N LYS A 181 -3.43 8.02 10.97
CA LYS A 181 -3.79 8.43 12.32
C LYS A 181 -3.20 9.77 12.73
N TYR A 182 -2.05 10.16 12.20
CA TYR A 182 -1.48 11.49 12.42
C TYR A 182 -2.36 12.59 11.80
N HIS A 183 -2.92 12.32 10.63
CA HIS A 183 -3.81 13.23 9.92
C HIS A 183 -5.26 13.19 10.45
N LEU A 184 -5.66 12.14 11.17
CA LEU A 184 -6.97 12.01 11.81
C LEU A 184 -6.91 12.50 13.26
N LEU A 185 -7.01 13.81 13.45
CA LEU A 185 -6.95 14.40 14.79
C LEU A 185 -8.19 14.01 15.61
N LEU A 186 -7.98 13.77 16.90
CA LEU A 186 -9.09 13.63 17.83
C LEU A 186 -9.69 15.02 18.15
N PRO A 187 -11.01 15.17 18.21
CA PRO A 187 -11.64 16.40 18.72
C PRO A 187 -11.11 16.76 20.11
N ALA A 188 -11.09 18.06 20.45
CA ALA A 188 -10.56 18.56 21.72
C ALA A 188 -11.27 18.00 22.97
N ASN A 189 -12.51 17.51 22.82
CA ASN A 189 -13.30 16.87 23.87
C ASN A 189 -13.09 15.36 23.99
N GLU A 190 -12.35 14.73 23.07
CA GLU A 190 -12.07 13.30 23.07
C GLU A 190 -10.70 13.00 23.66
N ARG A 191 -10.57 11.82 24.29
CA ARG A 191 -9.32 11.37 24.92
C ARG A 191 -8.61 10.33 24.09
N VAL A 192 -7.29 10.38 24.07
CA VAL A 192 -6.46 9.28 23.58
C VAL A 192 -6.80 8.00 24.37
N GLY A 193 -7.10 6.92 23.66
CA GLY A 193 -7.60 5.67 24.24
C GLY A 193 -9.12 5.66 24.51
N GLY A 194 -9.84 6.71 24.13
CA GLY A 194 -11.30 6.76 24.17
C GLY A 194 -11.98 5.94 23.06
N PRO A 195 -13.34 5.89 23.05
CA PRO A 195 -14.09 5.10 22.07
C PRO A 195 -13.78 5.50 20.61
N LEU A 196 -13.67 6.78 20.29
CA LEU A 196 -13.37 7.28 18.95
C LEU A 196 -11.97 6.84 18.52
N ASP A 197 -10.98 7.02 19.37
CA ASP A 197 -9.60 6.58 19.11
C ASP A 197 -9.53 5.07 18.84
N TYR A 198 -10.24 4.28 19.64
CA TYR A 198 -10.39 2.85 19.41
C TYR A 198 -10.99 2.53 18.04
N PHE A 199 -12.07 3.21 17.62
CA PHE A 199 -12.72 2.96 16.35
C PHE A 199 -11.82 3.33 15.17
N GLN A 200 -11.08 4.44 15.24
CA GLN A 200 -10.14 4.85 14.21
C GLN A 200 -9.00 3.80 14.05
N TRP A 201 -8.42 3.37 15.16
CA TRP A 201 -7.39 2.32 15.14
C TRP A 201 -7.91 0.96 14.67
N ALA A 202 -9.11 0.58 15.06
CA ALA A 202 -9.76 -0.63 14.57
C ALA A 202 -10.06 -0.56 13.06
N ALA A 203 -10.39 0.63 12.53
CA ALA A 203 -10.56 0.83 11.08
C ALA A 203 -9.24 0.64 10.33
N ILE A 204 -8.13 1.16 10.85
CA ILE A 204 -6.79 0.95 10.31
C ILE A 204 -6.45 -0.55 10.28
N LEU A 205 -6.61 -1.27 11.38
CA LEU A 205 -6.36 -2.73 11.42
C LEU A 205 -7.23 -3.50 10.41
N ARG A 206 -8.50 -3.13 10.26
CA ARG A 206 -9.39 -3.78 9.28
C ARG A 206 -8.94 -3.53 7.84
N SER A 207 -8.51 -2.31 7.53
CA SER A 207 -8.08 -1.96 6.17
C SER A 207 -6.88 -2.78 5.68
N VAL A 208 -5.96 -3.14 6.59
CA VAL A 208 -4.82 -4.00 6.28
C VAL A 208 -5.07 -5.48 6.58
N SER A 209 -6.32 -5.87 6.87
CA SER A 209 -6.73 -7.22 7.22
C SER A 209 -6.02 -7.79 8.47
N ALA A 210 -5.60 -6.90 9.40
CA ALA A 210 -4.78 -7.24 10.56
C ALA A 210 -5.55 -7.39 11.88
N LEU A 211 -6.85 -7.08 11.92
CA LEU A 211 -7.61 -7.07 13.18
C LEU A 211 -7.63 -8.45 13.86
N THR A 212 -7.84 -9.51 13.10
CA THR A 212 -7.83 -10.89 13.63
C THR A 212 -6.43 -11.27 14.11
N ALA A 213 -5.38 -10.96 13.31
CA ALA A 213 -4.00 -11.20 13.70
C ALA A 213 -3.61 -10.45 14.97
N TYR A 214 -4.06 -9.20 15.11
CA TYR A 214 -3.86 -8.40 16.31
C TYR A 214 -4.39 -9.13 17.57
N HIS A 215 -5.62 -9.63 17.53
CA HIS A 215 -6.22 -10.33 18.67
C HIS A 215 -5.53 -11.67 18.98
N TRP A 216 -4.97 -12.35 17.98
CA TRP A 216 -4.20 -13.57 18.21
C TRP A 216 -2.85 -13.30 18.87
N VAL A 217 -2.18 -12.23 18.48
CA VAL A 217 -0.83 -11.89 18.98
C VAL A 217 -0.90 -11.32 20.39
N TYR A 218 -1.77 -10.32 20.60
CA TYR A 218 -1.74 -9.56 21.87
C TYR A 218 -2.80 -9.96 22.87
N ARG A 219 -3.94 -10.51 22.43
CA ARG A 219 -5.08 -10.91 23.30
C ARG A 219 -5.56 -9.78 24.21
N GLU A 220 -5.41 -8.55 23.78
CA GLU A 220 -5.75 -7.32 24.51
C GLU A 220 -6.66 -6.42 23.68
N SER A 221 -7.23 -5.38 24.32
CA SER A 221 -7.93 -4.31 23.63
C SER A 221 -6.99 -3.58 22.66
N VAL A 222 -7.57 -2.96 21.63
CA VAL A 222 -6.80 -2.22 20.61
C VAL A 222 -6.05 -1.06 21.27
N LYS A 223 -4.74 -1.05 21.14
CA LYS A 223 -3.83 -0.03 21.69
C LYS A 223 -2.88 0.47 20.59
N PRO A 224 -2.67 1.79 20.46
CA PRO A 224 -1.85 2.38 19.40
C PRO A 224 -0.47 1.75 19.24
N TRP A 225 0.25 1.59 20.35
CA TRP A 225 1.62 1.03 20.33
C TRP A 225 1.68 -0.45 19.94
N LEU A 226 0.65 -1.25 20.26
CA LEU A 226 0.59 -2.65 19.83
C LEU A 226 0.22 -2.78 18.35
N ILE A 227 -0.52 -1.80 17.79
CA ILE A 227 -0.79 -1.74 16.36
C ILE A 227 0.48 -1.38 15.61
N ALA A 228 1.21 -0.37 16.09
CA ALA A 228 2.50 -0.01 15.51
C ALA A 228 3.49 -1.18 15.60
N ASP A 229 3.57 -1.87 16.75
CA ASP A 229 4.39 -3.09 16.90
C ASP A 229 4.02 -4.16 15.88
N LEU A 230 2.72 -4.44 15.70
CA LEU A 230 2.25 -5.43 14.73
C LEU A 230 2.64 -5.07 13.29
N LEU A 231 2.43 -3.81 12.89
CA LEU A 231 2.59 -3.38 11.51
C LEU A 231 4.01 -2.91 11.18
N ILE A 232 4.85 -2.67 12.16
CA ILE A 232 6.27 -2.31 11.96
C ILE A 232 7.18 -3.52 12.19
N LEU A 233 7.08 -4.19 13.34
CA LEU A 233 8.12 -5.10 13.83
C LEU A 233 7.80 -6.60 13.67
N LYS A 234 6.53 -7.02 13.54
CA LYS A 234 6.18 -8.46 13.51
C LYS A 234 6.39 -9.04 12.12
N ASP A 235 7.43 -9.87 11.95
CA ASP A 235 7.75 -10.53 10.68
C ASP A 235 6.64 -11.52 10.24
N GLU A 236 5.90 -12.09 11.19
CA GLU A 236 4.77 -12.99 10.92
C GLU A 236 3.55 -12.28 10.33
N MET A 237 3.47 -10.95 10.43
CA MET A 237 2.40 -10.17 9.80
C MET A 237 2.75 -9.84 8.34
N PRO A 238 2.08 -10.42 7.32
CA PRO A 238 2.51 -10.32 5.91
C PRO A 238 2.57 -8.90 5.34
N ARG A 239 1.94 -7.93 6.02
CA ARG A 239 1.93 -6.52 5.64
C ARG A 239 2.80 -5.64 6.53
N SER A 240 3.49 -6.19 7.53
CA SER A 240 4.41 -5.41 8.36
C SER A 240 5.62 -4.93 7.57
N LEU A 241 6.25 -3.86 8.03
CA LEU A 241 7.49 -3.37 7.45
C LEU A 241 8.59 -4.44 7.56
N ALA A 242 8.69 -5.13 8.71
CA ALA A 242 9.63 -6.21 8.93
C ALA A 242 9.46 -7.34 7.90
N SER A 243 8.24 -7.87 7.72
CA SER A 243 7.95 -8.92 6.75
C SER A 243 8.25 -8.49 5.32
N CYS A 244 7.84 -7.28 4.94
CA CYS A 244 8.13 -6.75 3.60
C CYS A 244 9.63 -6.66 3.33
N TYR A 245 10.42 -6.17 4.30
CA TYR A 245 11.87 -6.03 4.14
C TYR A 245 12.63 -7.36 4.23
N SER A 246 12.16 -8.33 5.00
CA SER A 246 12.64 -9.73 4.94
C SER A 246 12.53 -10.27 3.52
N GLN A 247 11.35 -10.10 2.90
CA GLN A 247 11.10 -10.54 1.53
C GLN A 247 11.88 -9.73 0.47
N LEU A 248 12.02 -8.41 0.65
CA LEU A 248 12.84 -7.58 -0.25
C LEU A 248 14.30 -8.04 -0.27
N VAL A 249 14.90 -8.23 0.91
CA VAL A 249 16.29 -8.71 1.03
C VAL A 249 16.44 -10.09 0.42
N GLU A 250 15.52 -11.02 0.69
CA GLU A 250 15.57 -12.38 0.14
C GLU A 250 15.52 -12.38 -1.40
N ASN A 251 14.58 -11.65 -2.00
CA ASN A 251 14.46 -11.57 -3.45
C ASN A 251 15.67 -10.87 -4.10
N LEU A 252 16.20 -9.80 -3.49
CA LEU A 252 17.45 -9.15 -3.95
C LEU A 252 18.65 -10.10 -3.87
N ASP A 253 18.71 -10.97 -2.86
CA ASP A 253 19.77 -11.95 -2.71
C ASP A 253 19.66 -13.08 -3.75
N TYR A 254 18.45 -13.52 -4.12
CA TYR A 254 18.24 -14.45 -5.24
C TYR A 254 18.71 -13.83 -6.56
N ILE A 255 18.35 -12.58 -6.84
CA ILE A 255 18.80 -11.86 -8.02
C ILE A 255 20.33 -11.72 -8.01
N ALA A 256 20.94 -11.36 -6.87
CA ALA A 256 22.38 -11.21 -6.76
C ALA A 256 23.12 -12.52 -7.07
N ARG A 257 22.61 -13.66 -6.59
CA ARG A 257 23.16 -14.99 -6.89
C ARG A 257 23.03 -15.33 -8.37
N ALA A 258 21.86 -15.06 -8.98
CA ALA A 258 21.63 -15.36 -10.38
C ALA A 258 22.51 -14.53 -11.34
N TYR A 259 22.81 -13.27 -10.97
CA TYR A 259 23.62 -12.36 -11.77
C TYR A 259 25.10 -12.29 -11.33
N GLY A 260 25.49 -13.01 -10.26
CA GLY A 260 26.87 -13.06 -9.76
C GLY A 260 27.40 -11.73 -9.19
N ARG A 261 26.52 -10.78 -8.86
CA ARG A 261 26.92 -9.46 -8.35
C ARG A 261 25.94 -8.89 -7.31
N GLN A 262 26.48 -8.17 -6.34
CA GLN A 262 25.74 -7.35 -5.39
C GLN A 262 26.00 -5.87 -5.65
N GLY A 263 25.06 -5.01 -5.29
CA GLY A 263 25.16 -3.56 -5.51
C GLY A 263 24.55 -2.71 -4.40
N VAL A 264 24.20 -1.50 -4.77
CA VAL A 264 23.65 -0.50 -3.85
C VAL A 264 22.31 -0.94 -3.30
N ALA A 265 21.45 -1.53 -4.15
CA ALA A 265 20.11 -1.98 -3.76
C ALA A 265 20.17 -3.00 -2.60
N GLN A 266 21.06 -4.02 -2.65
CA GLN A 266 21.22 -4.99 -1.57
C GLN A 266 21.69 -4.35 -0.28
N ARG A 267 22.67 -3.43 -0.34
CA ARG A 267 23.19 -2.76 0.85
C ARG A 267 22.11 -1.91 1.52
N LYS A 268 21.35 -1.10 0.75
CA LYS A 268 20.25 -0.29 1.26
C LYS A 268 19.16 -1.16 1.89
N ALA A 269 18.71 -2.19 1.20
CA ALA A 269 17.66 -3.07 1.72
C ALA A 269 18.06 -3.72 3.05
N ARG A 270 19.31 -4.22 3.17
CA ARG A 270 19.83 -4.80 4.42
C ARG A 270 19.95 -3.77 5.53
N ALA A 271 20.36 -2.53 5.21
CA ALA A 271 20.49 -1.45 6.19
C ALA A 271 19.11 -1.07 6.78
N ILE A 272 18.10 -0.92 5.91
CA ILE A 272 16.73 -0.62 6.34
C ILE A 272 16.15 -1.79 7.15
N ARG A 273 16.32 -3.03 6.69
CA ARG A 273 15.92 -4.22 7.44
C ARG A 273 16.54 -4.25 8.83
N ALA A 274 17.86 -4.07 8.93
CA ALA A 274 18.57 -4.06 10.21
C ALA A 274 18.07 -2.96 11.14
N ARG A 275 17.73 -1.76 10.61
CA ARG A 275 17.13 -0.68 11.40
C ARG A 275 15.76 -1.08 11.96
N ILE A 276 14.90 -1.74 11.16
CA ILE A 276 13.59 -2.22 11.61
C ILE A 276 13.77 -3.31 12.68
N GLU A 277 14.65 -4.30 12.46
CA GLU A 277 14.90 -5.41 13.40
C GLU A 277 15.46 -4.95 14.75
N ASN A 278 16.21 -3.84 14.79
CA ASN A 278 16.78 -3.27 16.01
C ASN A 278 15.90 -2.16 16.64
N ALA A 279 14.81 -1.76 15.98
CA ALA A 279 13.93 -0.72 16.49
C ALA A 279 13.14 -1.18 17.72
N ARG A 280 12.89 -0.25 18.65
CA ARG A 280 12.05 -0.49 19.82
C ARG A 280 10.87 0.46 19.83
N MET A 281 9.69 -0.06 20.13
CA MET A 281 8.47 0.74 20.14
C MET A 281 8.56 1.93 21.09
N GLU A 282 9.20 1.77 22.26
CA GLU A 282 9.38 2.85 23.23
C GLU A 282 10.20 4.01 22.64
N GLU A 283 11.22 3.70 21.84
CA GLU A 283 12.06 4.69 21.17
C GLU A 283 11.31 5.39 20.04
N ILE A 284 10.59 4.62 19.20
CA ILE A 284 9.76 5.16 18.10
C ILE A 284 8.71 6.12 18.64
N PHE A 285 8.00 5.75 19.72
CA PHE A 285 6.98 6.64 20.28
C PHE A 285 7.56 7.86 21.01
N LYS A 286 8.78 7.76 21.52
CA LYS A 286 9.49 8.89 22.14
C LYS A 286 9.99 9.90 21.10
N GLU A 287 10.47 9.42 19.95
CA GLU A 287 10.95 10.25 18.85
C GLU A 287 9.82 10.78 17.96
N GLY A 288 8.69 10.08 17.92
CA GLY A 288 7.50 10.36 17.13
C GLY A 288 7.27 9.28 16.09
N LEU A 289 6.06 8.71 16.09
CA LEU A 289 5.67 7.68 15.11
C LEU A 289 5.62 8.24 13.69
N HIS A 290 5.12 9.47 13.52
CA HIS A 290 5.05 10.16 12.23
C HIS A 290 6.45 10.37 11.64
N GLU A 291 7.37 10.89 12.45
CA GLU A 291 8.77 11.14 12.05
C GLU A 291 9.49 9.84 11.65
N PHE A 292 9.24 8.76 12.38
CA PHE A 292 9.75 7.44 12.01
C PHE A 292 9.23 6.97 10.67
N ILE A 293 7.92 7.11 10.44
CA ILE A 293 7.26 6.70 9.20
C ILE A 293 7.71 7.54 8.02
N ASP A 294 7.81 8.85 8.15
CA ASP A 294 8.29 9.74 7.09
C ASP A 294 9.73 9.39 6.69
N GLY A 295 10.61 9.21 7.68
CA GLY A 295 11.97 8.73 7.44
C GLY A 295 12.01 7.37 6.74
N PHE A 296 11.11 6.44 7.12
CA PHE A 296 11.01 5.14 6.47
C PHE A 296 10.54 5.26 5.01
N ILE A 297 9.54 6.08 4.72
CA ILE A 297 9.03 6.30 3.35
C ILE A 297 10.13 6.85 2.44
N ASN A 298 10.93 7.80 2.95
CA ASN A 298 12.05 8.37 2.22
C ASN A 298 13.12 7.30 1.90
N ASP A 299 13.51 6.48 2.87
CA ASP A 299 14.46 5.39 2.66
C ASP A 299 13.94 4.33 1.69
N ASN A 300 12.63 4.01 1.75
CA ASN A 300 11.98 3.08 0.84
C ASN A 300 11.95 3.60 -0.60
N ASN A 301 11.72 4.90 -0.80
CA ASN A 301 11.81 5.55 -2.10
C ASN A 301 13.24 5.53 -2.66
N GLU A 302 14.24 5.78 -1.82
CA GLU A 302 15.65 5.68 -2.20
C GLU A 302 16.05 4.24 -2.58
N LEU A 303 15.51 3.23 -1.89
CA LEU A 303 15.70 1.83 -2.27
C LEU A 303 15.07 1.55 -3.65
N GLY A 304 13.86 2.06 -3.90
CA GLY A 304 13.20 1.94 -5.21
C GLY A 304 14.03 2.53 -6.35
N ALA A 305 14.61 3.72 -6.14
CA ALA A 305 15.51 4.36 -7.08
C ALA A 305 16.78 3.52 -7.32
N ALA A 306 17.39 2.99 -6.25
CA ALA A 306 18.57 2.14 -6.34
C ALA A 306 18.31 0.82 -7.08
N ILE A 307 17.11 0.22 -6.92
CA ILE A 307 16.72 -0.97 -7.69
C ILE A 307 16.61 -0.62 -9.18
N SER A 308 15.96 0.51 -9.49
CA SER A 308 15.77 0.97 -10.86
C SER A 308 17.12 1.24 -11.55
N GLU A 309 18.01 1.97 -10.89
CA GLU A 309 19.35 2.28 -11.43
C GLU A 309 20.20 1.02 -11.62
N GLN A 310 20.12 0.06 -10.69
CA GLN A 310 20.98 -1.12 -10.73
C GLN A 310 20.53 -2.19 -11.73
N TYR A 311 19.22 -2.31 -12.02
CA TYR A 311 18.65 -3.44 -12.74
C TYR A 311 17.68 -3.10 -13.88
N LEU A 312 17.02 -1.93 -13.84
CA LEU A 312 15.88 -1.65 -14.71
C LEU A 312 16.21 -0.66 -15.84
N MET A 313 17.35 0.03 -15.79
CA MET A 313 17.85 0.94 -16.83
C MET A 313 18.65 0.22 -17.91
#